data_1694d9a2937749bf6b808ebfd2eeaa11
#
_entry.id   1694d9a2937749bf6b808ebfd2eeaa11
#
_cell.length_a   1.000
_cell.length_b   1.000
_cell.length_c   1.000
_cell.angle_alpha   90.00
_cell.angle_beta   90.00
_cell.angle_gamma   90.00
#
_symmetry.space_group_name_H-M   'P 1'
#
loop_
_entity.id
_entity.type
_entity.pdbx_description
1 polymer ?
#
loop_
_entity_poly.entity_id
_entity_poly.type
_entity_poly.pdbx_seq_one_letter_code
_entity_poly.pdbx_strand_id
1 'polypeptide(L)'
;WAENEKEYKDYSLAILKMREVLGNKYLFSVSLHPVCYQISKEAIEAVDFISLQCYGPSPVRFPVEKYCSDIQMVLKYGIPKEKLVAGVPFYGVTKDNSKKTEAYFSFVQNGLITSPAENEVNYKGEVYVFDGQDNIRIKTRYAKEQGLKGMMSWDLATDLPLDNSQSLL
;
A
#
# COMPACT_ATOMS: atom_id res chain seq x y z
N TRP A 1 7.42 -5.91 12.48
CA TRP A 1 7.73 -6.51 11.16
C TRP A 1 8.86 -7.51 11.31
N ALA A 2 8.81 -8.60 10.53
CA ALA A 2 9.90 -9.57 10.54
C ALA A 2 11.17 -8.92 9.92
N GLU A 3 12.29 -9.04 10.63
CA GLU A 3 13.55 -8.39 10.25
C GLU A 3 14.65 -9.41 9.90
N ASN A 4 14.42 -10.69 10.23
CA ASN A 4 15.40 -11.75 10.02
C ASN A 4 14.70 -13.08 9.67
N GLU A 5 15.50 -14.05 9.21
CA GLU A 5 15.00 -15.36 8.74
C GLU A 5 14.20 -16.13 9.81
N LYS A 6 14.60 -16.05 11.07
CA LYS A 6 13.88 -16.69 12.17
C LYS A 6 12.49 -16.10 12.33
N GLU A 7 12.37 -14.77 12.32
CA GLU A 7 11.08 -14.08 12.45
C GLU A 7 10.14 -14.34 11.26
N TYR A 8 10.66 -14.41 10.03
CA TYR A 8 9.88 -14.84 8.86
C TYR A 8 9.34 -16.24 9.02
N LYS A 9 10.16 -17.16 9.56
CA LYS A 9 9.74 -18.54 9.83
C LYS A 9 8.66 -18.57 10.92
N ASP A 10 8.86 -17.87 12.03
CA ASP A 10 7.91 -17.79 13.13
C ASP A 10 6.58 -17.16 12.66
N TYR A 11 6.63 -16.10 11.86
CA TYR A 11 5.44 -15.47 11.29
C TYR A 11 4.69 -16.41 10.33
N SER A 12 5.43 -17.14 9.50
CA SER A 12 4.83 -18.14 8.60
C SER A 12 4.13 -19.28 9.39
N LEU A 13 4.74 -19.76 10.47
CA LEU A 13 4.12 -20.74 11.37
C LEU A 13 2.85 -20.20 12.04
N ALA A 14 2.87 -18.92 12.45
CA ALA A 14 1.69 -18.27 13.03
C ALA A 14 0.53 -18.21 12.01
N ILE A 15 0.81 -17.86 10.74
CA ILE A 15 -0.18 -17.87 9.66
C ILE A 15 -0.81 -19.26 9.49
N LEU A 16 0.03 -20.30 9.43
CA LEU A 16 -0.45 -21.67 9.28
C LEU A 16 -1.33 -22.10 10.46
N LYS A 17 -0.92 -21.76 11.69
CA LYS A 17 -1.71 -22.06 12.90
C LYS A 17 -3.03 -21.30 12.95
N MET A 18 -3.05 -20.05 12.51
CA MET A 18 -4.29 -19.29 12.40
C MET A 18 -5.25 -19.90 11.36
N ARG A 19 -4.76 -20.32 10.19
CA ARG A 19 -5.58 -21.02 9.19
C ARG A 19 -6.14 -22.34 9.72
N GLU A 20 -5.33 -23.12 10.45
CA GLU A 20 -5.78 -24.36 11.08
C GLU A 20 -6.98 -24.12 12.02
N VAL A 21 -6.91 -23.08 12.86
CA VAL A 21 -7.99 -22.73 13.80
C VAL A 21 -9.22 -22.16 13.10
N LEU A 22 -9.04 -21.28 12.10
CA LEU A 22 -10.14 -20.65 11.35
C LEU A 22 -10.84 -21.62 10.40
N GLY A 23 -10.14 -22.66 9.95
CA GLY A 23 -10.61 -23.51 8.86
C GLY A 23 -10.80 -22.72 7.57
N ASN A 24 -11.66 -23.22 6.67
CA ASN A 24 -11.95 -22.58 5.37
C ASN A 24 -13.26 -21.76 5.38
N LYS A 25 -13.86 -21.56 6.53
CA LYS A 25 -15.15 -20.85 6.66
C LYS A 25 -15.00 -19.33 6.49
N TYR A 26 -13.84 -18.80 6.86
CA TYR A 26 -13.61 -17.34 6.89
C TYR A 26 -12.50 -16.95 5.91
N LEU A 27 -12.67 -15.77 5.30
CA LEU A 27 -11.57 -15.16 4.56
C LEU A 27 -10.45 -14.81 5.54
N PHE A 28 -9.24 -15.20 5.17
CA PHE A 28 -8.04 -14.92 5.94
C PHE A 28 -7.00 -14.25 5.06
N SER A 29 -6.66 -13.02 5.37
CA SER A 29 -5.63 -12.26 4.67
C SER A 29 -4.53 -11.83 5.62
N VAL A 30 -3.38 -11.55 5.06
CA VAL A 30 -2.26 -10.94 5.78
C VAL A 30 -1.81 -9.67 5.07
N SER A 31 -1.26 -8.75 5.85
CA SER A 31 -0.66 -7.55 5.30
C SER A 31 0.85 -7.65 5.38
N LEU A 32 1.52 -7.46 4.25
CA LEU A 32 2.97 -7.47 4.12
C LEU A 32 3.46 -6.11 3.62
N HIS A 33 4.73 -5.85 3.82
CA HIS A 33 5.38 -4.65 3.31
C HIS A 33 6.55 -5.03 2.41
N PRO A 34 6.91 -4.21 1.39
CA PRO A 34 8.02 -4.53 0.48
C PRO A 34 9.38 -4.74 1.14
N VAL A 35 9.55 -4.36 2.40
CA VAL A 35 10.78 -4.66 3.18
C VAL A 35 10.65 -5.90 4.06
N CYS A 36 9.46 -6.49 4.18
CA CYS A 36 9.19 -7.66 5.02
C CYS A 36 8.05 -8.51 4.44
N TYR A 37 8.33 -9.24 3.35
CA TYR A 37 7.35 -10.05 2.61
C TYR A 37 7.70 -11.53 2.53
N GLN A 38 8.82 -11.96 3.07
CA GLN A 38 9.44 -13.28 2.85
C GLN A 38 8.81 -14.38 3.74
N ILE A 39 7.49 -14.54 3.64
CA ILE A 39 6.78 -15.66 4.29
C ILE A 39 6.93 -16.93 3.47
N SER A 40 6.77 -18.10 4.10
CA SER A 40 6.93 -19.41 3.42
C SER A 40 5.87 -19.63 2.34
N LYS A 41 6.17 -20.52 1.40
CA LYS A 41 5.23 -20.91 0.34
C LYS A 41 3.92 -21.44 0.93
N GLU A 42 4.00 -22.28 1.95
CA GLU A 42 2.84 -22.84 2.65
C GLU A 42 1.99 -21.75 3.30
N ALA A 43 2.63 -20.70 3.86
CA ALA A 43 1.91 -19.56 4.42
C ALA A 43 1.22 -18.74 3.31
N ILE A 44 1.88 -18.55 2.14
CA ILE A 44 1.26 -17.93 0.97
C ILE A 44 0.05 -18.73 0.48
N GLU A 45 0.14 -20.04 0.46
CA GLU A 45 -0.95 -20.91 0.07
C GLU A 45 -2.13 -20.88 1.06
N ALA A 46 -1.83 -20.76 2.35
CA ALA A 46 -2.80 -20.76 3.44
C ALA A 46 -3.68 -19.51 3.51
N VAL A 47 -3.29 -18.39 2.96
CA VAL A 47 -4.08 -17.15 2.96
C VAL A 47 -4.90 -16.99 1.69
N ASP A 48 -6.04 -16.31 1.77
CA ASP A 48 -6.91 -16.04 0.62
C ASP A 48 -6.39 -14.89 -0.24
N PHE A 49 -5.74 -13.91 0.39
CA PHE A 49 -5.03 -12.83 -0.29
C PHE A 49 -4.01 -12.16 0.62
N ILE A 50 -3.13 -11.40 0.01
CA ILE A 50 -2.04 -10.67 0.65
C ILE A 50 -2.17 -9.19 0.26
N SER A 51 -2.32 -8.31 1.23
CA SER A 51 -2.25 -6.87 1.02
C SER A 51 -0.81 -6.41 1.14
N LEU A 52 -0.23 -5.91 0.06
CA LEU A 52 1.12 -5.36 0.05
C LEU A 52 1.05 -3.85 0.29
N GLN A 53 1.57 -3.39 1.41
CA GLN A 53 1.65 -1.97 1.76
C GLN A 53 2.78 -1.28 0.99
N CYS A 54 2.53 -0.93 -0.29
CA CYS A 54 3.50 -0.19 -1.14
C CYS A 54 3.58 1.29 -0.76
N TYR A 55 3.44 1.59 0.51
CA TYR A 55 3.47 2.93 1.10
C TYR A 55 4.13 2.87 2.49
N GLY A 56 4.29 4.00 3.13
CA GLY A 56 4.87 4.10 4.47
C GLY A 56 5.20 5.54 4.84
N PRO A 57 5.81 5.76 5.99
CA PRO A 57 6.13 7.11 6.46
C PRO A 57 7.34 7.74 5.74
N SER A 58 7.89 7.08 4.72
CA SER A 58 9.05 7.57 3.97
C SER A 58 8.64 8.05 2.58
N PRO A 59 9.10 9.25 2.15
CA PRO A 59 8.77 9.83 0.85
C PRO A 59 9.25 8.97 -0.33
N VAL A 60 10.26 8.12 -0.14
CA VAL A 60 10.78 7.22 -1.18
C VAL A 60 9.79 6.14 -1.64
N ARG A 61 8.66 5.99 -0.94
CA ARG A 61 7.62 5.01 -1.27
C ARG A 61 6.58 5.52 -2.26
N PHE A 62 6.51 6.83 -2.50
CA PHE A 62 5.47 7.46 -3.32
C PHE A 62 5.70 7.39 -4.83
N PRO A 63 6.94 7.42 -5.37
CA PRO A 63 7.16 7.35 -6.81
C PRO A 63 6.52 6.10 -7.43
N VAL A 64 5.90 6.26 -8.62
CA VAL A 64 5.27 5.18 -9.38
C VAL A 64 6.27 4.06 -9.70
N GLU A 65 7.51 4.40 -10.03
CA GLU A 65 8.58 3.45 -10.31
C GLU A 65 8.87 2.56 -9.11
N LYS A 66 8.84 3.15 -7.90
CA LYS A 66 9.04 2.39 -6.66
C LYS A 66 7.89 1.41 -6.41
N TYR A 67 6.66 1.86 -6.59
CA TYR A 67 5.47 1.01 -6.51
C TYR A 67 5.54 -0.17 -7.48
N CYS A 68 5.87 0.09 -8.74
CA CYS A 68 6.02 -0.96 -9.76
C CYS A 68 7.12 -1.95 -9.39
N SER A 69 8.28 -1.46 -8.95
CA SER A 69 9.42 -2.31 -8.58
C SER A 69 9.13 -3.17 -7.34
N ASP A 70 8.40 -2.65 -6.36
CA ASP A 70 8.00 -3.39 -5.16
C ASP A 70 7.04 -4.55 -5.53
N ILE A 71 6.09 -4.32 -6.42
CA ILE A 71 5.18 -5.37 -6.92
C ILE A 71 5.97 -6.44 -7.68
N GLN A 72 6.85 -6.05 -8.61
CA GLN A 72 7.65 -7.02 -9.37
C GLN A 72 8.55 -7.87 -8.46
N MET A 73 9.10 -7.27 -7.43
CA MET A 73 9.95 -7.97 -6.44
C MET A 73 9.16 -9.08 -5.73
N VAL A 74 7.94 -8.81 -5.26
CA VAL A 74 7.15 -9.83 -4.54
C VAL A 74 6.57 -10.88 -5.48
N LEU A 75 6.21 -10.52 -6.72
CA LEU A 75 5.82 -11.49 -7.75
C LEU A 75 6.98 -12.44 -8.09
N LYS A 76 8.20 -11.90 -8.26
CA LYS A 76 9.40 -12.70 -8.49
C LYS A 76 9.75 -13.61 -7.31
N TYR A 77 9.43 -13.22 -6.09
CA TYR A 77 9.61 -14.05 -4.89
C TYR A 77 8.69 -15.29 -4.90
N GLY A 78 7.53 -15.20 -5.57
CA GLY A 78 6.59 -16.30 -5.70
C GLY A 78 5.22 -16.05 -5.08
N ILE A 79 4.91 -14.80 -4.69
CA ILE A 79 3.53 -14.44 -4.32
C ILE A 79 2.69 -14.39 -5.60
N PRO A 80 1.63 -15.24 -5.73
CA PRO A 80 0.80 -15.26 -6.92
C PRO A 80 0.04 -13.94 -7.12
N LYS A 81 0.00 -13.43 -8.35
CA LYS A 81 -0.73 -12.19 -8.66
C LYS A 81 -2.21 -12.26 -8.30
N GLU A 82 -2.82 -13.44 -8.41
CA GLU A 82 -4.21 -13.71 -8.07
C GLU A 82 -4.51 -13.63 -6.57
N LYS A 83 -3.46 -13.58 -5.75
CA LYS A 83 -3.54 -13.36 -4.30
C LYS A 83 -3.06 -11.97 -3.87
N LEU A 84 -2.42 -11.22 -4.75
CA LEU A 84 -1.79 -9.94 -4.40
C LEU A 84 -2.75 -8.76 -4.55
N VAL A 85 -2.95 -8.00 -3.48
CA VAL A 85 -3.66 -6.72 -3.43
C VAL A 85 -2.63 -5.63 -3.18
N ALA A 86 -2.50 -4.68 -4.09
CA ALA A 86 -1.50 -3.61 -3.99
C ALA A 86 -2.06 -2.39 -3.26
N GLY A 87 -1.34 -1.91 -2.26
CA GLY A 87 -1.75 -0.80 -1.42
C GLY A 87 -1.23 0.55 -1.90
N VAL A 88 -2.07 1.58 -1.77
CA VAL A 88 -1.74 2.99 -2.02
C VAL A 88 -2.11 3.85 -0.81
N PRO A 89 -1.35 4.93 -0.54
CA PRO A 89 -1.66 5.85 0.56
C PRO A 89 -2.64 6.92 0.10
N PHE A 90 -3.55 7.32 1.00
CA PHE A 90 -4.42 8.49 0.84
C PHE A 90 -4.01 9.61 1.81
N TYR A 91 -2.72 9.71 2.07
CA TYR A 91 -2.09 10.72 2.92
C TYR A 91 -0.76 11.18 2.32
N GLY A 92 -0.28 12.32 2.76
CA GLY A 92 1.07 12.79 2.45
C GLY A 92 2.05 12.57 3.58
N VAL A 93 3.33 12.51 3.26
CA VAL A 93 4.44 12.46 4.21
C VAL A 93 5.43 13.59 3.96
N THR A 94 6.13 14.03 4.99
CA THR A 94 7.14 15.08 4.83
C THR A 94 8.31 14.61 3.96
N LYS A 95 8.73 15.47 3.05
CA LYS A 95 9.80 15.22 2.09
C LYS A 95 11.19 15.08 2.77
N ASP A 96 11.39 15.74 3.89
CA ASP A 96 12.63 15.69 4.67
C ASP A 96 12.80 14.39 5.48
N ASN A 97 11.90 13.43 5.31
CA ASN A 97 11.87 12.15 6.02
C ASN A 97 11.68 12.28 7.55
N SER A 98 11.13 13.39 8.05
CA SER A 98 10.75 13.57 9.47
C SER A 98 9.60 12.67 9.90
N LYS A 99 9.02 11.90 8.96
CA LYS A 99 7.93 10.93 9.15
C LYS A 99 6.61 11.54 9.65
N LYS A 100 6.43 12.85 9.51
CA LYS A 100 5.13 13.48 9.74
C LYS A 100 4.19 13.11 8.61
N THR A 101 2.94 12.87 8.94
CA THR A 101 1.88 12.54 7.97
C THR A 101 0.76 13.57 8.05
N GLU A 102 0.10 13.82 6.93
CA GLU A 102 -1.08 14.67 6.86
C GLU A 102 -2.09 14.06 5.89
N ALA A 103 -3.39 14.15 6.23
CA ALA A 103 -4.46 13.63 5.40
C ALA A 103 -4.51 14.33 4.04
N TYR A 104 -4.80 13.61 2.96
CA TYR A 104 -4.95 14.20 1.63
C TYR A 104 -6.04 15.27 1.59
N PHE A 105 -7.18 15.03 2.26
CA PHE A 105 -8.27 16.01 2.32
C PHE A 105 -7.81 17.37 2.89
N SER A 106 -6.82 17.39 3.79
CA SER A 106 -6.30 18.65 4.35
C SER A 106 -5.67 19.54 3.27
N PHE A 107 -4.98 18.94 2.32
CA PHE A 107 -4.36 19.69 1.21
C PHE A 107 -5.43 20.30 0.30
N VAL A 108 -6.46 19.51 -0.04
CA VAL A 108 -7.57 19.98 -0.88
C VAL A 108 -8.39 21.07 -0.19
N GLN A 109 -8.76 20.86 1.08
CA GLN A 109 -9.56 21.84 1.83
C GLN A 109 -8.85 23.19 2.04
N ASN A 110 -7.52 23.19 2.03
CA ASN A 110 -6.73 24.40 2.08
C ASN A 110 -6.39 24.98 0.69
N GLY A 111 -7.00 24.47 -0.38
CA GLY A 111 -6.82 24.97 -1.74
C GLY A 111 -5.42 24.75 -2.33
N LEU A 112 -4.69 23.78 -1.80
CA LEU A 112 -3.30 23.52 -2.22
C LEU A 112 -3.21 22.60 -3.44
N ILE A 113 -4.26 21.86 -3.76
CA ILE A 113 -4.32 20.99 -4.92
C ILE A 113 -5.09 21.69 -6.03
N THR A 114 -4.40 22.08 -7.08
CA THR A 114 -4.94 22.80 -8.24
C THR A 114 -4.97 21.94 -9.50
N SER A 115 -4.29 20.81 -9.48
CA SER A 115 -4.18 19.88 -10.61
C SER A 115 -4.15 18.42 -10.15
N PRO A 116 -4.77 17.48 -10.92
CA PRO A 116 -4.68 16.05 -10.66
C PRO A 116 -3.25 15.49 -10.66
N ALA A 117 -2.33 16.18 -11.32
CA ALA A 117 -0.92 15.78 -11.45
C ALA A 117 -0.05 16.22 -10.26
N GLU A 118 -0.60 17.01 -9.32
CA GLU A 118 0.16 17.42 -8.13
C GLU A 118 0.40 16.26 -7.19
N ASN A 119 1.66 16.12 -6.76
CA ASN A 119 2.13 15.09 -5.85
C ASN A 119 3.01 15.67 -4.74
N GLU A 120 3.10 16.99 -4.64
CA GLU A 120 3.89 17.72 -3.64
C GLU A 120 3.22 19.06 -3.31
N VAL A 121 3.16 19.41 -2.01
CA VAL A 121 2.64 20.69 -1.53
C VAL A 121 3.46 21.23 -0.37
N ASN A 122 3.46 22.56 -0.20
CA ASN A 122 3.91 23.19 1.06
C ASN A 122 2.70 23.43 1.96
N TYR A 123 2.70 22.81 3.12
CA TYR A 123 1.63 22.94 4.10
C TYR A 123 2.19 23.15 5.50
N LYS A 124 1.76 24.21 6.16
CA LYS A 124 2.24 24.59 7.51
C LYS A 124 3.78 24.68 7.63
N GLY A 125 4.46 25.14 6.58
CA GLY A 125 5.91 25.29 6.56
C GLY A 125 6.70 24.00 6.28
N GLU A 126 6.02 22.90 6.02
CA GLU A 126 6.62 21.61 5.66
C GLU A 126 6.26 21.26 4.21
N VAL A 127 7.18 20.60 3.52
CA VAL A 127 6.92 20.06 2.17
C VAL A 127 6.45 18.62 2.31
N TYR A 128 5.23 18.35 1.84
CA TYR A 128 4.65 17.00 1.81
C TYR A 128 4.67 16.43 0.40
N VAL A 129 4.99 15.16 0.28
CA VAL A 129 4.78 14.35 -0.92
C VAL A 129 3.61 13.39 -0.69
N PHE A 130 2.80 13.18 -1.73
CA PHE A 130 1.61 12.33 -1.68
C PHE A 130 1.34 11.72 -3.07
N ASP A 131 0.38 10.81 -3.16
CA ASP A 131 -0.15 10.36 -4.44
C ASP A 131 -1.37 11.21 -4.82
N GLY A 132 -1.23 12.09 -5.80
CA GLY A 132 -2.36 12.78 -6.42
C GLY A 132 -3.17 11.85 -7.33
N GLN A 133 -4.29 12.35 -7.85
CA GLN A 133 -5.23 11.54 -8.65
C GLN A 133 -4.56 10.85 -9.84
N ASP A 134 -3.62 11.51 -10.53
CA ASP A 134 -2.95 10.90 -11.69
C ASP A 134 -2.02 9.76 -11.27
N ASN A 135 -1.29 9.90 -10.15
CA ASN A 135 -0.48 8.81 -9.60
C ASN A 135 -1.36 7.61 -9.21
N ILE A 136 -2.48 7.86 -8.53
CA ILE A 136 -3.43 6.77 -8.17
C ILE A 136 -3.95 6.08 -9.43
N ARG A 137 -4.33 6.83 -10.48
CA ARG A 137 -4.78 6.25 -11.76
C ARG A 137 -3.70 5.39 -12.42
N ILE A 138 -2.44 5.87 -12.43
CA ILE A 138 -1.30 5.12 -13.02
C ILE A 138 -1.05 3.84 -12.23
N LYS A 139 -0.99 3.91 -10.90
CA LYS A 139 -0.79 2.74 -10.00
C LYS A 139 -1.93 1.72 -10.14
N THR A 140 -3.17 2.19 -10.23
CA THR A 140 -4.35 1.33 -10.42
C THR A 140 -4.32 0.64 -11.78
N ARG A 141 -4.00 1.38 -12.85
CA ARG A 141 -3.84 0.81 -14.19
C ARG A 141 -2.76 -0.26 -14.21
N TYR A 142 -1.61 0.03 -13.63
CA TYR A 142 -0.52 -0.93 -13.52
C TYR A 142 -0.94 -2.22 -12.80
N ALA A 143 -1.60 -2.11 -11.64
CA ALA A 143 -2.11 -3.27 -10.90
C ALA A 143 -3.07 -4.12 -11.76
N LYS A 144 -3.96 -3.47 -12.50
CA LYS A 144 -4.90 -4.12 -13.43
C LYS A 144 -4.15 -4.83 -14.58
N GLU A 145 -3.18 -4.18 -15.20
CA GLU A 145 -2.37 -4.74 -16.31
C GLU A 145 -1.52 -5.93 -15.86
N GLN A 146 -1.02 -5.91 -14.62
CA GLN A 146 -0.33 -7.06 -14.04
C GLN A 146 -1.29 -8.22 -13.67
N GLY A 147 -2.60 -8.00 -13.70
CA GLY A 147 -3.61 -8.98 -13.31
C GLY A 147 -3.63 -9.28 -11.81
N LEU A 148 -3.33 -8.27 -11.00
CA LEU A 148 -3.39 -8.40 -9.54
C LEU A 148 -4.83 -8.65 -9.07
N LYS A 149 -4.98 -9.22 -7.86
CA LYS A 149 -6.29 -9.47 -7.25
C LYS A 149 -7.08 -8.18 -7.02
N GLY A 150 -6.41 -7.07 -6.71
CA GLY A 150 -7.06 -5.79 -6.47
C GLY A 150 -6.13 -4.72 -5.93
N MET A 151 -6.78 -3.64 -5.48
CA MET A 151 -6.13 -2.51 -4.83
C MET A 151 -6.65 -2.35 -3.40
N MET A 152 -5.85 -1.76 -2.54
CA MET A 152 -6.22 -1.36 -1.18
C MET A 152 -5.74 0.07 -0.94
N SER A 153 -6.55 0.89 -0.32
CA SER A 153 -6.19 2.24 0.11
C SER A 153 -5.97 2.32 1.63
N TRP A 154 -5.03 3.11 2.07
CA TRP A 154 -4.82 3.46 3.46
C TRP A 154 -4.77 4.98 3.63
N ASP A 155 -5.78 5.63 4.21
CA ASP A 155 -7.07 5.01 4.48
C ASP A 155 -8.20 5.94 3.99
N LEU A 156 -9.41 5.45 3.94
CA LEU A 156 -10.57 6.22 3.45
C LEU A 156 -10.88 7.46 4.29
N ALA A 157 -10.53 7.45 5.58
CA ALA A 157 -10.75 8.60 6.47
C ALA A 157 -9.83 9.79 6.14
N THR A 158 -8.80 9.59 5.33
CA THR A 158 -7.85 10.62 4.91
C THR A 158 -8.10 11.15 3.50
N ASP A 159 -9.11 10.60 2.80
CA ASP A 159 -9.58 11.10 1.50
C ASP A 159 -10.78 12.04 1.65
N LEU A 160 -11.25 12.55 0.56
CA LEU A 160 -12.50 13.32 0.41
C LEU A 160 -13.69 12.38 0.20
N PRO A 161 -14.93 12.87 0.44
CA PRO A 161 -16.12 12.12 0.04
C PRO A 161 -16.11 11.73 -1.44
N LEU A 162 -16.70 10.57 -1.77
CA LEU A 162 -16.71 10.00 -3.13
C LEU A 162 -17.33 10.90 -4.21
N ASP A 163 -18.25 11.79 -3.82
CA ASP A 163 -18.87 12.76 -4.71
C ASP A 163 -18.03 14.02 -4.96
N ASN A 164 -16.90 14.15 -4.28
CA ASN A 164 -15.95 15.23 -4.52
C ASN A 164 -15.07 14.88 -5.73
N SER A 165 -15.00 15.80 -6.71
CA SER A 165 -14.21 15.61 -7.94
C SER A 165 -12.70 15.46 -7.72
N GLN A 166 -12.20 15.81 -6.53
CA GLN A 166 -10.79 15.70 -6.14
C GLN A 166 -10.53 14.49 -5.24
N SER A 167 -11.54 13.61 -4.97
CA SER A 167 -11.31 12.34 -4.28
C SER A 167 -10.32 11.46 -5.04
N LEU A 168 -9.57 10.65 -4.32
CA LEU A 168 -8.60 9.68 -4.87
C LEU A 168 -9.26 8.35 -5.29
N LEU A 169 -10.55 8.14 -4.91
CA LEU A 169 -11.36 6.99 -5.30
C LEU A 169 -12.10 7.19 -6.61
#